data_0d1cd72560e02f94bb04b341fbe547c9
#
_entry.id   0d1cd72560e02f94bb04b341fbe547c9
#
_cell.length_a   1.000
_cell.length_b   1.000
_cell.length_c   1.000
_cell.angle_alpha   90.00
_cell.angle_beta   90.00
_cell.angle_gamma   90.00
#
_symmetry.space_group_name_H-M   'P 1'
#
loop_
_entity.id
_entity.type
_entity.pdbx_description
1 polymer ?
#
loop_
_entity_poly.entity_id
_entity_poly.type
_entity_poly.pdbx_seq_one_letter_code
_entity_poly.pdbx_strand_id
1 'polypeptide(L)'
;MSAAPDFSKRYRVDNGRKFRLKDFDPRDSSGLKSKKHAEKELPRGIERLSELQDKLYAQDRWAILLIFQAMDAAGKDGAIKHVMSGVNPQGCQVYSFKQPSPEELNHDFLWRTSKCVPEHGRIGIFNRSYYEEVLVVRVHKELLERERTPPSLVTKNIWNERFADINAYEHYLFRNGVVIRKFFLNLSKEEQKKRFLSRLEEPAKNWKFSASDVAERERWHEYMVAYEEMIQRTATPHAPWYVVPADKKWYTRLMVADAIISALEDLNLHYPAVSAAKRKELKAARVALEHEGHH
;
A
#
# COMPACT_ATOMS: atom_id res chain seq x y z
N MET A 1 10.15 26.98 4.63
CA MET A 1 10.14 26.20 3.37
C MET A 1 8.69 26.00 3.00
N SER A 2 8.29 26.38 1.79
CA SER A 2 6.91 26.18 1.30
C SER A 2 6.70 24.66 1.25
N ALA A 3 5.62 24.18 1.91
CA ALA A 3 5.22 22.78 1.81
C ALA A 3 5.04 22.42 0.33
N ALA A 4 5.63 21.31 -0.10
CA ALA A 4 5.39 20.80 -1.44
C ALA A 4 3.88 20.62 -1.64
N PRO A 5 3.35 20.89 -2.84
CA PRO A 5 1.93 20.74 -3.08
C PRO A 5 1.53 19.28 -2.84
N ASP A 6 0.62 19.04 -1.90
CA ASP A 6 0.07 17.73 -1.56
C ASP A 6 -0.91 17.31 -2.67
N PHE A 7 -0.35 16.70 -3.72
CA PHE A 7 -1.12 16.25 -4.89
C PHE A 7 -2.05 15.08 -4.57
N SER A 8 -1.69 14.26 -3.58
CA SER A 8 -2.42 13.05 -3.24
C SER A 8 -3.67 13.33 -2.42
N LYS A 9 -3.74 14.47 -1.74
CA LYS A 9 -4.85 14.85 -0.85
C LYS A 9 -6.23 14.78 -1.53
N ARG A 10 -6.32 15.15 -2.80
CA ARG A 10 -7.57 15.11 -3.57
C ARG A 10 -8.12 13.69 -3.79
N TYR A 11 -7.27 12.68 -3.69
CA TYR A 11 -7.63 11.27 -3.84
C TYR A 11 -7.80 10.56 -2.49
N ARG A 12 -7.56 11.28 -1.40
CA ARG A 12 -7.71 10.75 -0.05
C ARG A 12 -9.17 10.69 0.35
N VAL A 13 -9.59 9.52 0.82
CA VAL A 13 -10.91 9.24 1.38
C VAL A 13 -10.71 8.76 2.80
N ASP A 14 -11.05 9.58 3.80
CA ASP A 14 -10.98 9.28 5.23
C ASP A 14 -12.35 9.16 5.88
N ASN A 15 -13.41 9.32 5.08
CA ASN A 15 -14.80 9.10 5.45
C ASN A 15 -15.57 8.53 4.24
N GLY A 16 -15.95 7.27 4.33
CA GLY A 16 -16.62 6.56 3.25
C GLY A 16 -18.09 6.87 3.06
N ARG A 17 -18.76 7.58 3.99
CA ARG A 17 -20.24 7.74 4.01
C ARG A 17 -20.85 8.27 2.72
N LYS A 18 -20.14 9.14 2.00
CA LYS A 18 -20.61 9.75 0.73
C LYS A 18 -19.73 9.35 -0.46
N PHE A 19 -18.86 8.39 -0.28
CA PHE A 19 -17.97 7.96 -1.33
C PHE A 19 -18.74 7.30 -2.48
N ARG A 20 -18.41 7.68 -3.71
CA ARG A 20 -18.88 7.05 -4.95
C ARG A 20 -17.68 6.91 -5.88
N LEU A 21 -17.41 5.71 -6.33
CA LEU A 21 -16.26 5.43 -7.18
C LEU A 21 -16.31 6.19 -8.51
N LYS A 22 -17.49 6.43 -9.05
CA LYS A 22 -17.70 7.20 -10.28
C LYS A 22 -17.24 8.67 -10.22
N ASP A 23 -17.04 9.22 -9.03
CA ASP A 23 -16.55 10.60 -8.84
C ASP A 23 -15.02 10.68 -9.00
N PHE A 24 -14.33 9.52 -9.18
CA PHE A 24 -12.88 9.42 -9.34
C PHE A 24 -12.53 8.90 -10.74
N ASP A 25 -12.15 9.80 -11.64
CA ASP A 25 -11.77 9.42 -13.01
C ASP A 25 -10.41 8.69 -13.02
N PRO A 26 -10.34 7.44 -13.52
CA PRO A 26 -9.09 6.69 -13.64
C PRO A 26 -8.06 7.33 -14.59
N ARG A 27 -8.48 8.28 -15.44
CA ARG A 27 -7.63 9.02 -16.40
C ARG A 27 -7.13 10.34 -15.86
N ASP A 28 -7.61 10.78 -14.69
CA ASP A 28 -7.23 12.08 -14.12
C ASP A 28 -5.70 12.20 -13.97
N SER A 29 -5.22 13.42 -14.10
CA SER A 29 -3.82 13.79 -13.89
C SER A 29 -3.68 15.21 -13.32
N SER A 30 -4.73 15.73 -12.66
CA SER A 30 -4.76 17.04 -12.01
C SER A 30 -4.26 18.20 -12.89
N GLY A 31 -4.54 18.15 -14.19
CA GLY A 31 -4.04 19.15 -15.13
C GLY A 31 -2.56 19.02 -15.51
N LEU A 32 -1.82 18.05 -14.97
CA LEU A 32 -0.46 17.75 -15.40
C LEU A 32 -0.50 17.15 -16.81
N LYS A 33 -0.01 17.92 -17.79
CA LYS A 33 -0.14 17.59 -19.22
C LYS A 33 0.88 16.59 -19.73
N SER A 34 1.98 16.37 -19.02
CA SER A 34 3.06 15.54 -19.55
C SER A 34 3.77 14.68 -18.52
N LYS A 35 4.27 13.55 -19.00
CA LYS A 35 5.16 12.64 -18.29
C LYS A 35 6.47 13.32 -17.84
N LYS A 36 6.94 14.36 -18.55
CA LYS A 36 8.17 15.10 -18.21
C LYS A 36 8.14 15.71 -16.82
N HIS A 37 6.97 16.16 -16.34
CA HIS A 37 6.85 16.67 -14.98
C HIS A 37 7.12 15.56 -13.95
N ALA A 38 6.51 14.40 -14.12
CA ALA A 38 6.72 13.27 -13.21
C ALA A 38 8.16 12.72 -13.28
N GLU A 39 8.81 12.76 -14.44
CA GLU A 39 10.22 12.36 -14.61
C GLU A 39 11.18 13.25 -13.79
N LYS A 40 10.76 14.49 -13.50
CA LYS A 40 11.52 15.42 -12.67
C LYS A 40 11.17 15.29 -11.17
N GLU A 41 9.89 15.20 -10.85
CA GLU A 41 9.41 15.24 -9.46
C GLU A 41 9.52 13.87 -8.75
N LEU A 42 9.32 12.76 -9.48
CA LEU A 42 9.41 11.43 -8.87
C LEU A 42 10.79 11.11 -8.27
N PRO A 43 11.93 11.38 -8.93
CA PRO A 43 13.25 11.18 -8.33
C PRO A 43 13.45 11.99 -7.03
N ARG A 44 13.01 13.25 -7.01
CA ARG A 44 13.07 14.10 -5.80
C ARG A 44 12.21 13.53 -4.68
N GLY A 45 11.02 13.05 -5.02
CA GLY A 45 10.15 12.38 -4.05
C GLY A 45 10.78 11.11 -3.50
N ILE A 46 11.46 10.30 -4.33
CA ILE A 46 12.15 9.08 -3.90
C ILE A 46 13.33 9.43 -2.97
N GLU A 47 14.12 10.46 -3.26
CA GLU A 47 15.18 10.95 -2.39
C GLU A 47 14.62 11.39 -1.02
N ARG A 48 13.54 12.17 -1.04
CA ARG A 48 12.85 12.59 0.19
C ARG A 48 12.30 11.41 0.99
N LEU A 49 11.72 10.41 0.31
CA LEU A 49 11.22 9.20 0.93
C LEU A 49 12.37 8.40 1.60
N SER A 50 13.54 8.32 0.95
CA SER A 50 14.72 7.68 1.51
C SER A 50 15.19 8.36 2.80
N GLU A 51 15.29 9.70 2.82
CA GLU A 51 15.64 10.46 4.03
C GLU A 51 14.66 10.22 5.19
N LEU A 52 13.36 10.20 4.89
CA LEU A 52 12.32 9.98 5.89
C LEU A 52 12.35 8.54 6.41
N GLN A 53 12.61 7.58 5.54
CA GLN A 53 12.74 6.18 5.93
C GLN A 53 13.94 5.94 6.84
N ASP A 54 15.08 6.59 6.59
CA ASP A 54 16.25 6.51 7.48
C ASP A 54 15.93 7.05 8.88
N LYS A 55 15.18 8.15 8.97
CA LYS A 55 14.72 8.69 10.26
C LYS A 55 13.71 7.77 10.94
N LEU A 56 12.78 7.19 10.19
CA LEU A 56 11.82 6.19 10.70
C LEU A 56 12.56 5.01 11.33
N TYR A 57 13.54 4.47 10.60
CA TYR A 57 14.38 3.36 11.04
C TYR A 57 15.18 3.70 12.30
N ALA A 58 15.84 4.87 12.30
CA ALA A 58 16.65 5.31 13.42
C ALA A 58 15.83 5.63 14.69
N GLN A 59 14.63 6.18 14.53
CA GLN A 59 13.75 6.53 15.65
C GLN A 59 13.09 5.30 16.28
N ASP A 60 12.79 4.27 15.49
CA ASP A 60 12.28 2.95 15.91
C ASP A 60 11.04 3.02 16.83
N ARG A 61 10.06 3.88 16.50
CA ARG A 61 8.82 4.10 17.28
C ARG A 61 7.56 3.86 16.48
N TRP A 62 7.60 4.13 15.19
CA TRP A 62 6.46 4.00 14.29
C TRP A 62 6.73 2.93 13.25
N ALA A 63 5.69 2.28 12.78
CA ALA A 63 5.73 1.47 11.55
C ALA A 63 4.77 2.06 10.52
N ILE A 64 5.08 1.86 9.24
CA ILE A 64 4.17 2.22 8.14
C ILE A 64 3.69 0.94 7.47
N LEU A 65 2.38 0.79 7.30
CA LEU A 65 1.77 -0.28 6.53
C LEU A 65 1.10 0.30 5.28
N LEU A 66 1.61 -0.05 4.10
CA LEU A 66 1.09 0.35 2.80
C LEU A 66 0.32 -0.82 2.20
N ILE A 67 -0.97 -0.64 1.91
CA ILE A 67 -1.82 -1.67 1.34
C ILE A 67 -2.21 -1.29 -0.08
N PHE A 68 -1.95 -2.18 -1.03
CA PHE A 68 -2.28 -1.97 -2.44
C PHE A 68 -3.34 -2.95 -2.91
N GLN A 69 -4.48 -2.41 -3.35
CA GLN A 69 -5.58 -3.15 -3.96
C GLN A 69 -5.90 -2.60 -5.34
N ALA A 70 -6.16 -3.48 -6.28
CA ALA A 70 -6.56 -3.13 -7.64
C ALA A 70 -6.95 -4.36 -8.44
N MET A 71 -7.69 -4.14 -9.51
CA MET A 71 -7.87 -5.12 -10.58
C MET A 71 -6.53 -5.55 -11.20
N ASP A 72 -6.51 -6.69 -11.86
CA ASP A 72 -5.32 -7.15 -12.57
C ASP A 72 -4.89 -6.17 -13.66
N ALA A 73 -3.61 -6.16 -13.96
CA ALA A 73 -2.95 -5.19 -14.85
C ALA A 73 -3.00 -3.71 -14.41
N ALA A 74 -3.55 -3.35 -13.26
CA ALA A 74 -3.55 -1.96 -12.77
C ALA A 74 -2.15 -1.39 -12.51
N GLY A 75 -1.15 -2.26 -12.25
CA GLY A 75 0.24 -1.86 -12.13
C GLY A 75 0.76 -1.77 -10.70
N LYS A 76 0.16 -2.51 -9.75
CA LYS A 76 0.60 -2.60 -8.35
C LYS A 76 2.11 -2.83 -8.23
N ASP A 77 2.64 -3.91 -8.81
CA ASP A 77 4.09 -4.23 -8.76
C ASP A 77 4.96 -3.11 -9.31
N GLY A 78 4.50 -2.48 -10.41
CA GLY A 78 5.22 -1.37 -11.03
C GLY A 78 5.22 -0.11 -10.18
N ALA A 79 4.13 0.20 -9.48
CA ALA A 79 4.06 1.33 -8.55
C ALA A 79 5.00 1.09 -7.36
N ILE A 80 4.89 -0.06 -6.71
CA ILE A 80 5.75 -0.46 -5.58
C ILE A 80 7.23 -0.39 -5.99
N LYS A 81 7.62 -1.07 -7.08
CA LYS A 81 9.01 -1.09 -7.57
C LYS A 81 9.60 0.30 -7.79
N HIS A 82 8.83 1.21 -8.43
CA HIS A 82 9.35 2.53 -8.79
C HIS A 82 9.36 3.50 -7.61
N VAL A 83 8.37 3.45 -6.73
CA VAL A 83 8.30 4.32 -5.56
C VAL A 83 9.35 3.93 -4.53
N MET A 84 9.58 2.62 -4.37
CA MET A 84 10.53 2.09 -3.39
C MET A 84 11.96 1.93 -3.92
N SER A 85 12.27 2.39 -5.14
CA SER A 85 13.56 2.12 -5.80
C SER A 85 14.78 2.77 -5.13
N GLY A 86 14.59 3.82 -4.36
CA GLY A 86 15.68 4.52 -3.64
C GLY A 86 15.68 4.29 -2.13
N VAL A 87 14.77 3.45 -1.63
CA VAL A 87 14.62 3.21 -0.19
C VAL A 87 15.51 2.05 0.24
N ASN A 88 16.11 2.15 1.44
CA ASN A 88 16.94 1.08 1.99
C ASN A 88 16.13 -0.21 2.17
N PRO A 89 16.50 -1.30 1.49
CA PRO A 89 15.75 -2.56 1.55
C PRO A 89 15.69 -3.18 2.95
N GLN A 90 16.64 -2.90 3.84
CA GLN A 90 16.61 -3.36 5.23
C GLN A 90 15.47 -2.74 6.03
N GLY A 91 15.00 -1.57 5.64
CA GLY A 91 13.87 -0.88 6.27
C GLY A 91 12.52 -1.15 5.63
N CYS A 92 12.43 -2.09 4.65
CA CYS A 92 11.23 -2.36 3.90
C CYS A 92 10.96 -3.86 3.77
N GLN A 93 9.70 -4.25 3.95
CA GLN A 93 9.25 -5.63 3.78
C GLN A 93 8.06 -5.66 2.81
N VAL A 94 8.17 -6.47 1.75
CA VAL A 94 7.11 -6.59 0.73
C VAL A 94 6.53 -7.98 0.75
N TYR A 95 5.22 -8.06 0.99
CA TYR A 95 4.46 -9.30 0.96
C TYR A 95 3.43 -9.26 -0.18
N SER A 96 3.42 -10.32 -0.98
CA SER A 96 2.47 -10.48 -2.08
C SER A 96 1.52 -11.62 -1.75
N PHE A 97 0.30 -11.27 -1.32
CA PHE A 97 -0.70 -12.27 -0.94
C PHE A 97 -1.40 -12.82 -2.17
N LYS A 98 -1.15 -14.08 -2.46
CA LYS A 98 -1.83 -14.87 -3.50
C LYS A 98 -2.97 -15.68 -2.89
N GLN A 99 -3.48 -16.66 -3.64
CA GLN A 99 -4.45 -17.62 -3.12
C GLN A 99 -3.92 -18.23 -1.80
N PRO A 100 -4.77 -18.35 -0.77
CA PRO A 100 -4.38 -18.93 0.51
C PRO A 100 -3.86 -20.35 0.38
N SER A 101 -2.82 -20.70 1.14
CA SER A 101 -2.34 -22.06 1.30
C SER A 101 -3.30 -22.90 2.18
N PRO A 102 -3.20 -24.23 2.17
CA PRO A 102 -3.98 -25.08 3.09
C PRO A 102 -3.78 -24.72 4.57
N GLU A 103 -2.57 -24.31 4.97
CA GLU A 103 -2.29 -23.84 6.33
C GLU A 103 -3.06 -22.53 6.61
N GLU A 104 -3.00 -21.57 5.72
CA GLU A 104 -3.69 -20.28 5.87
C GLU A 104 -5.21 -20.45 5.96
N LEU A 105 -5.80 -21.40 5.23
CA LEU A 105 -7.22 -21.75 5.29
C LEU A 105 -7.65 -22.43 6.60
N ASN A 106 -6.69 -22.93 7.43
CA ASN A 106 -6.99 -23.47 8.76
C ASN A 106 -7.16 -22.39 9.83
N HIS A 107 -6.86 -21.14 9.50
CA HIS A 107 -6.92 -19.99 10.38
C HIS A 107 -7.96 -18.99 9.89
N ASP A 108 -8.23 -17.96 10.70
CA ASP A 108 -9.08 -16.84 10.30
C ASP A 108 -8.43 -16.02 9.16
N PHE A 109 -9.25 -15.25 8.46
CA PHE A 109 -8.81 -14.52 7.26
C PHE A 109 -7.76 -13.42 7.51
N LEU A 110 -7.59 -12.94 8.75
CA LEU A 110 -6.57 -11.96 9.12
C LEU A 110 -5.22 -12.60 9.46
N TRP A 111 -5.23 -13.88 9.86
CA TRP A 111 -4.04 -14.55 10.41
C TRP A 111 -2.79 -14.44 9.52
N ARG A 112 -2.91 -14.74 8.23
CA ARG A 112 -1.76 -14.71 7.32
C ARG A 112 -1.15 -13.32 7.14
N THR A 113 -1.97 -12.29 7.21
CA THR A 113 -1.52 -10.89 7.09
C THR A 113 -1.02 -10.34 8.42
N SER A 114 -1.58 -10.80 9.54
CA SER A 114 -1.13 -10.41 10.88
C SER A 114 0.32 -10.79 11.15
N LYS A 115 0.78 -11.92 10.64
CA LYS A 115 2.19 -12.36 10.73
C LYS A 115 3.17 -11.48 9.95
N CYS A 116 2.65 -10.67 9.03
CA CYS A 116 3.43 -9.85 8.09
C CYS A 116 3.36 -8.36 8.41
N VAL A 117 2.71 -7.97 9.52
CA VAL A 117 2.67 -6.57 9.96
C VAL A 117 4.09 -6.10 10.26
N PRO A 118 4.49 -4.90 9.77
CA PRO A 118 5.86 -4.43 9.94
C PRO A 118 6.21 -4.18 11.41
N GLU A 119 7.47 -4.46 11.74
CA GLU A 119 8.10 -4.03 12.98
C GLU A 119 8.18 -2.50 13.04
N HIS A 120 8.33 -1.93 14.25
CA HIS A 120 8.65 -0.52 14.39
C HIS A 120 9.95 -0.18 13.64
N GLY A 121 10.06 1.04 13.15
CA GLY A 121 11.16 1.49 12.30
C GLY A 121 11.07 1.03 10.84
N ARG A 122 10.05 0.27 10.45
CA ARG A 122 9.98 -0.33 9.11
C ARG A 122 8.74 0.07 8.31
N ILE A 123 8.86 -0.08 7.00
CA ILE A 123 7.76 0.07 6.04
C ILE A 123 7.35 -1.33 5.55
N GLY A 124 6.16 -1.79 5.93
CA GLY A 124 5.53 -2.99 5.37
C GLY A 124 4.69 -2.65 4.16
N ILE A 125 4.76 -3.46 3.11
CA ILE A 125 4.02 -3.28 1.87
C ILE A 125 3.25 -4.55 1.57
N PHE A 126 1.93 -4.44 1.56
CA PHE A 126 1.02 -5.50 1.19
C PHE A 126 0.56 -5.33 -0.25
N ASN A 127 1.07 -6.15 -1.16
CA ASN A 127 0.55 -6.28 -2.52
C ASN A 127 -0.59 -7.30 -2.49
N ARG A 128 -1.84 -6.83 -2.49
CA ARG A 128 -3.05 -7.46 -1.99
C ARG A 128 -2.98 -7.61 -0.46
N SER A 129 -4.08 -7.98 0.20
CA SER A 129 -4.11 -8.03 1.67
C SER A 129 -5.33 -8.83 2.15
N TYR A 130 -5.69 -8.66 3.41
CA TYR A 130 -6.95 -9.14 3.99
C TYR A 130 -8.20 -8.55 3.30
N TYR A 131 -8.06 -7.52 2.50
CA TYR A 131 -9.18 -7.00 1.69
C TYR A 131 -9.63 -7.93 0.57
N GLU A 132 -8.81 -8.93 0.18
CA GLU A 132 -9.25 -9.98 -0.77
C GLU A 132 -10.50 -10.69 -0.25
N GLU A 133 -10.69 -10.76 1.06
CA GLU A 133 -11.86 -11.33 1.72
C GLU A 133 -13.17 -10.65 1.32
N VAL A 134 -13.19 -9.33 1.27
CA VAL A 134 -14.37 -8.53 0.90
C VAL A 134 -14.37 -8.12 -0.57
N LEU A 135 -13.42 -8.59 -1.34
CA LEU A 135 -13.29 -8.40 -2.79
C LEU A 135 -13.42 -9.74 -3.52
N VAL A 136 -12.36 -10.52 -3.60
CA VAL A 136 -12.33 -11.76 -4.37
C VAL A 136 -13.28 -12.79 -3.77
N VAL A 137 -13.23 -13.05 -2.47
CA VAL A 137 -14.13 -14.03 -1.82
C VAL A 137 -15.60 -13.61 -1.91
N ARG A 138 -15.85 -12.30 -1.89
CA ARG A 138 -17.21 -11.78 -2.06
C ARG A 138 -17.75 -11.95 -3.48
N VAL A 139 -16.91 -11.76 -4.50
CA VAL A 139 -17.28 -11.96 -5.92
C VAL A 139 -17.40 -13.45 -6.22
N HIS A 140 -16.55 -14.27 -5.62
CA HIS A 140 -16.49 -15.73 -5.76
C HIS A 140 -16.91 -16.41 -4.46
N LYS A 141 -18.19 -16.40 -4.16
CA LYS A 141 -18.75 -16.88 -2.88
C LYS A 141 -18.40 -18.33 -2.56
N GLU A 142 -18.14 -19.14 -3.56
CA GLU A 142 -17.66 -20.52 -3.42
C GLU A 142 -16.30 -20.62 -2.71
N LEU A 143 -15.53 -19.52 -2.66
CA LEU A 143 -14.28 -19.48 -1.91
C LEU A 143 -14.52 -19.44 -0.40
N LEU A 144 -15.62 -18.84 0.05
CA LEU A 144 -15.99 -18.81 1.46
C LEU A 144 -16.23 -20.23 2.03
N GLU A 145 -16.71 -21.16 1.20
CA GLU A 145 -16.91 -22.56 1.59
C GLU A 145 -15.58 -23.30 1.84
N ARG A 146 -14.47 -22.79 1.31
CA ARG A 146 -13.12 -23.35 1.54
C ARG A 146 -12.52 -22.91 2.87
N GLU A 147 -13.03 -21.84 3.44
CA GLU A 147 -12.66 -21.39 4.77
C GLU A 147 -13.32 -22.30 5.80
N ARG A 148 -12.63 -22.54 6.89
CA ARG A 148 -13.15 -23.40 7.97
C ARG A 148 -14.00 -22.63 8.99
N THR A 149 -14.63 -21.55 8.53
CA THR A 149 -15.59 -20.78 9.35
C THR A 149 -16.79 -21.68 9.68
N PRO A 150 -17.19 -21.81 10.96
CA PRO A 150 -18.35 -22.59 11.33
C PRO A 150 -19.59 -22.17 10.54
N PRO A 151 -20.36 -23.11 9.94
CA PRO A 151 -21.50 -22.78 9.09
C PRO A 151 -22.55 -21.88 9.76
N SER A 152 -22.70 -21.98 11.08
CA SER A 152 -23.60 -21.12 11.86
C SER A 152 -23.20 -19.63 11.89
N LEU A 153 -21.92 -19.33 11.58
CA LEU A 153 -21.38 -17.96 11.48
C LEU A 153 -21.39 -17.42 10.04
N VAL A 154 -21.60 -18.27 9.05
CA VAL A 154 -21.73 -17.86 7.64
C VAL A 154 -23.16 -17.43 7.37
N THR A 155 -23.50 -16.23 7.83
CA THR A 155 -24.85 -15.67 7.70
C THR A 155 -24.95 -14.68 6.54
N LYS A 156 -26.16 -14.20 6.24
CA LYS A 156 -26.36 -13.10 5.27
C LYS A 156 -25.64 -11.80 5.66
N ASN A 157 -25.20 -11.68 6.91
CA ASN A 157 -24.52 -10.51 7.46
C ASN A 157 -22.99 -10.62 7.41
N ILE A 158 -22.43 -11.74 6.94
CA ILE A 158 -20.98 -12.05 6.97
C ILE A 158 -20.11 -10.90 6.46
N TRP A 159 -20.50 -10.21 5.37
CA TRP A 159 -19.72 -9.12 4.80
C TRP A 159 -19.69 -7.88 5.71
N ASN A 160 -20.77 -7.56 6.42
CA ASN A 160 -20.79 -6.48 7.40
C ASN A 160 -19.87 -6.79 8.58
N GLU A 161 -19.85 -8.05 9.02
CA GLU A 161 -18.98 -8.54 10.08
C GLU A 161 -17.52 -8.48 9.66
N ARG A 162 -17.17 -8.93 8.43
CA ARG A 162 -15.82 -8.80 7.87
C ARG A 162 -15.33 -7.35 7.81
N PHE A 163 -16.18 -6.40 7.41
CA PHE A 163 -15.84 -4.97 7.46
C PHE A 163 -15.63 -4.46 8.88
N ALA A 164 -16.44 -4.92 9.83
CA ALA A 164 -16.27 -4.55 11.24
C ALA A 164 -14.94 -5.08 11.80
N ASP A 165 -14.59 -6.34 11.52
CA ASP A 165 -13.34 -6.97 11.92
C ASP A 165 -12.12 -6.24 11.34
N ILE A 166 -12.15 -5.92 10.04
CA ILE A 166 -11.09 -5.16 9.38
C ILE A 166 -10.91 -3.79 10.06
N ASN A 167 -11.98 -3.05 10.30
CA ASN A 167 -11.91 -1.75 10.95
C ASN A 167 -11.38 -1.85 12.40
N ALA A 168 -11.80 -2.86 13.13
CA ALA A 168 -11.31 -3.11 14.49
C ALA A 168 -9.81 -3.44 14.49
N TYR A 169 -9.37 -4.28 13.55
CA TYR A 169 -7.97 -4.64 13.37
C TYR A 169 -7.09 -3.44 12.97
N GLU A 170 -7.50 -2.64 11.98
CA GLU A 170 -6.79 -1.43 11.58
C GLU A 170 -6.72 -0.39 12.72
N HIS A 171 -7.79 -0.24 13.49
CA HIS A 171 -7.79 0.62 14.66
C HIS A 171 -6.87 0.12 15.76
N TYR A 172 -6.83 -1.21 15.99
CA TYR A 172 -5.88 -1.83 16.90
C TYR A 172 -4.43 -1.54 16.49
N LEU A 173 -4.07 -1.76 15.23
CA LEU A 173 -2.75 -1.49 14.70
C LEU A 173 -2.35 -0.02 14.84
N PHE A 174 -3.26 0.91 14.49
CA PHE A 174 -3.03 2.34 14.63
C PHE A 174 -2.72 2.75 16.08
N ARG A 175 -3.46 2.24 17.05
CA ARG A 175 -3.22 2.50 18.48
C ARG A 175 -1.90 1.92 19.00
N ASN A 176 -1.30 1.00 18.25
CA ASN A 176 -0.01 0.39 18.55
C ASN A 176 1.13 0.93 17.66
N GLY A 177 0.96 2.11 17.08
CA GLY A 177 2.02 2.82 16.35
C GLY A 177 2.22 2.38 14.90
N VAL A 178 1.25 1.66 14.32
CA VAL A 178 1.28 1.31 12.88
C VAL A 178 0.42 2.28 12.09
N VAL A 179 1.04 3.12 11.29
CA VAL A 179 0.36 4.06 10.39
C VAL A 179 -0.02 3.37 9.10
N ILE A 180 -1.33 3.34 8.80
CA ILE A 180 -1.85 2.61 7.65
C ILE A 180 -2.20 3.61 6.53
N ARG A 181 -1.77 3.29 5.30
CA ARG A 181 -2.16 3.99 4.07
C ARG A 181 -2.60 2.96 3.03
N LYS A 182 -3.82 3.11 2.54
CA LYS A 182 -4.46 2.15 1.64
C LYS A 182 -4.61 2.75 0.26
N PHE A 183 -4.16 2.04 -0.76
CA PHE A 183 -4.19 2.49 -2.16
C PHE A 183 -5.11 1.59 -2.98
N PHE A 184 -6.16 2.16 -3.53
CA PHE A 184 -6.92 1.55 -4.61
C PHE A 184 -6.45 2.16 -5.93
N LEU A 185 -5.78 1.36 -6.77
CA LEU A 185 -5.36 1.79 -8.10
C LEU A 185 -6.55 1.68 -9.04
N ASN A 186 -7.24 2.80 -9.24
CA ASN A 186 -8.44 2.91 -10.04
C ASN A 186 -8.09 2.90 -11.53
N LEU A 187 -8.22 1.74 -12.16
CA LEU A 187 -7.92 1.50 -13.58
C LEU A 187 -9.22 1.46 -14.38
N SER A 188 -9.24 2.06 -15.58
CA SER A 188 -10.38 1.90 -16.49
C SER A 188 -10.39 0.52 -17.15
N LYS A 189 -11.60 0.06 -17.50
CA LYS A 189 -11.79 -1.22 -18.21
C LYS A 189 -11.10 -1.20 -19.57
N GLU A 190 -11.09 -0.05 -20.25
CA GLU A 190 -10.43 0.16 -21.53
C GLU A 190 -8.91 0.04 -21.42
N GLU A 191 -8.31 0.70 -20.44
CA GLU A 191 -6.86 0.64 -20.24
C GLU A 191 -6.41 -0.76 -19.81
N GLN A 192 -7.21 -1.46 -18.99
CA GLN A 192 -6.92 -2.85 -18.63
C GLN A 192 -6.84 -3.74 -19.88
N LYS A 193 -7.80 -3.60 -20.82
CA LYS A 193 -7.79 -4.34 -22.09
C LYS A 193 -6.51 -4.09 -22.86
N LYS A 194 -6.08 -2.83 -23.02
CA LYS A 194 -4.83 -2.48 -23.69
C LYS A 194 -3.63 -3.15 -23.05
N ARG A 195 -3.58 -3.15 -21.70
CA ARG A 195 -2.48 -3.77 -20.96
C ARG A 195 -2.44 -5.28 -21.09
N PHE A 196 -3.60 -5.95 -21.16
CA PHE A 196 -3.67 -7.38 -21.42
C PHE A 196 -3.20 -7.70 -22.84
N LEU A 197 -3.66 -6.97 -23.85
CA LEU A 197 -3.18 -7.15 -25.22
C LEU A 197 -1.65 -6.95 -25.34
N SER A 198 -1.11 -5.89 -24.72
CA SER A 198 0.34 -5.67 -24.67
C SER A 198 1.10 -6.82 -23.98
N ARG A 199 0.50 -7.50 -22.98
CA ARG A 199 1.13 -8.68 -22.39
C ARG A 199 1.17 -9.89 -23.33
N LEU A 200 0.16 -10.04 -24.19
CA LEU A 200 0.11 -11.12 -25.17
C LEU A 200 1.08 -10.87 -26.35
N GLU A 201 1.25 -9.62 -26.75
CA GLU A 201 2.11 -9.22 -27.86
C GLU A 201 3.60 -9.21 -27.51
N GLU A 202 3.95 -8.98 -26.23
CA GLU A 202 5.33 -8.88 -25.77
C GLU A 202 5.83 -10.19 -25.13
N PRO A 203 6.71 -10.98 -25.77
CA PRO A 203 7.16 -12.27 -25.24
C PRO A 203 7.72 -12.20 -23.81
N ALA A 204 8.45 -11.14 -23.47
CA ALA A 204 8.98 -10.91 -22.12
C ALA A 204 7.89 -10.68 -21.06
N LYS A 205 6.63 -10.50 -21.46
CA LYS A 205 5.49 -10.26 -20.56
C LYS A 205 4.48 -11.41 -20.59
N ASN A 206 4.57 -12.35 -21.52
CA ASN A 206 3.59 -13.44 -21.66
C ASN A 206 3.42 -14.24 -20.35
N TRP A 207 4.48 -14.47 -19.62
CA TRP A 207 4.46 -15.19 -18.34
C TRP A 207 3.57 -14.53 -17.25
N LYS A 208 3.20 -13.27 -17.45
CA LYS A 208 2.30 -12.52 -16.54
C LYS A 208 0.83 -12.65 -16.90
N PHE A 209 0.52 -13.26 -18.02
CA PHE A 209 -0.85 -13.41 -18.50
C PHE A 209 -1.41 -14.76 -18.08
N SER A 210 -2.62 -14.74 -17.56
CA SER A 210 -3.42 -15.95 -17.28
C SER A 210 -4.77 -15.86 -17.98
N ALA A 211 -5.27 -16.99 -18.47
CA ALA A 211 -6.63 -17.07 -19.01
C ALA A 211 -7.70 -16.67 -17.95
N SER A 212 -7.41 -16.91 -16.67
CA SER A 212 -8.26 -16.46 -15.58
C SER A 212 -8.40 -14.93 -15.51
N ASP A 213 -7.37 -14.16 -15.93
CA ASP A 213 -7.45 -12.69 -15.97
C ASP A 213 -8.60 -12.20 -16.88
N VAL A 214 -8.92 -12.95 -17.95
CA VAL A 214 -10.03 -12.63 -18.86
C VAL A 214 -11.37 -12.95 -18.20
N ALA A 215 -11.46 -14.10 -17.53
CA ALA A 215 -12.67 -14.49 -16.80
C ALA A 215 -13.00 -13.49 -15.67
N GLU A 216 -11.99 -13.07 -14.90
CA GLU A 216 -12.15 -12.03 -13.86
C GLU A 216 -12.64 -10.70 -14.44
N ARG A 217 -12.21 -10.36 -15.65
CA ARG A 217 -12.66 -9.15 -16.34
C ARG A 217 -14.15 -9.20 -16.71
N GLU A 218 -14.74 -10.36 -16.93
CA GLU A 218 -16.18 -10.50 -17.18
C GLU A 218 -17.01 -10.06 -15.96
N ARG A 219 -16.48 -10.29 -14.76
CA ARG A 219 -17.06 -9.86 -13.48
C ARG A 219 -16.74 -8.41 -13.09
N TRP A 220 -16.31 -7.58 -14.04
CA TRP A 220 -15.89 -6.19 -13.79
C TRP A 220 -16.87 -5.40 -12.92
N HIS A 221 -18.16 -5.50 -13.23
CA HIS A 221 -19.18 -4.75 -12.49
C HIS A 221 -19.27 -5.19 -11.03
N GLU A 222 -19.24 -6.48 -10.77
CA GLU A 222 -19.26 -7.04 -9.41
C GLU A 222 -18.06 -6.53 -8.59
N TYR A 223 -16.86 -6.53 -9.21
CA TYR A 223 -15.66 -5.98 -8.57
C TYR A 223 -15.78 -4.48 -8.29
N MET A 224 -16.29 -3.67 -9.21
CA MET A 224 -16.44 -2.23 -8.98
C MET A 224 -17.41 -1.94 -7.84
N VAL A 225 -18.49 -2.68 -7.72
CA VAL A 225 -19.43 -2.61 -6.59
C VAL A 225 -18.72 -3.01 -5.29
N ALA A 226 -17.94 -4.09 -5.29
CA ALA A 226 -17.20 -4.54 -4.12
C ALA A 226 -16.14 -3.52 -3.69
N TYR A 227 -15.39 -2.92 -4.61
CA TYR A 227 -14.41 -1.86 -4.32
C TYR A 227 -15.08 -0.60 -3.76
N GLU A 228 -16.21 -0.18 -4.33
CA GLU A 228 -16.96 0.98 -3.83
C GLU A 228 -17.40 0.75 -2.39
N GLU A 229 -18.03 -0.39 -2.10
CA GLU A 229 -18.49 -0.70 -0.76
C GLU A 229 -17.31 -0.90 0.22
N MET A 230 -16.24 -1.55 -0.19
CA MET A 230 -15.02 -1.67 0.62
C MET A 230 -14.53 -0.29 1.09
N ILE A 231 -14.42 0.68 0.20
CA ILE A 231 -13.98 2.04 0.56
C ILE A 231 -15.02 2.73 1.43
N GLN A 232 -16.31 2.62 1.08
CA GLN A 232 -17.40 3.19 1.88
C GLN A 232 -17.38 2.70 3.34
N ARG A 233 -17.09 1.42 3.54
CA ARG A 233 -17.17 0.75 4.86
C ARG A 233 -15.89 0.83 5.67
N THR A 234 -14.74 1.08 5.03
CA THR A 234 -13.44 0.99 5.70
C THR A 234 -12.57 2.24 5.58
N ALA A 235 -13.03 3.30 4.92
CA ALA A 235 -12.33 4.58 4.93
C ALA A 235 -12.49 5.26 6.29
N THR A 236 -11.38 5.42 7.02
CA THR A 236 -11.33 6.07 8.33
C THR A 236 -10.19 7.08 8.40
N PRO A 237 -10.24 8.09 9.29
CA PRO A 237 -9.18 9.08 9.43
C PRO A 237 -7.80 8.48 9.76
N HIS A 238 -7.76 7.39 10.54
CA HIS A 238 -6.52 6.71 10.94
C HIS A 238 -6.01 5.72 9.91
N ALA A 239 -6.87 5.24 9.00
CA ALA A 239 -6.53 4.34 7.91
C ALA A 239 -7.26 4.76 6.62
N PRO A 240 -6.88 5.90 6.00
CA PRO A 240 -7.54 6.42 4.80
C PRO A 240 -7.25 5.58 3.57
N TRP A 241 -8.19 5.58 2.63
CA TRP A 241 -7.96 5.13 1.26
C TRP A 241 -7.48 6.27 0.38
N TYR A 242 -6.62 5.94 -0.57
CA TYR A 242 -6.28 6.81 -1.69
C TYR A 242 -6.78 6.13 -2.96
N VAL A 243 -7.75 6.77 -3.64
CA VAL A 243 -8.32 6.28 -4.91
C VAL A 243 -7.49 6.86 -6.05
N VAL A 244 -6.40 6.19 -6.36
CA VAL A 244 -5.35 6.71 -7.25
C VAL A 244 -5.69 6.42 -8.71
N PRO A 245 -5.76 7.43 -9.60
CA PRO A 245 -5.91 7.22 -11.04
C PRO A 245 -4.79 6.34 -11.58
N ALA A 246 -5.14 5.28 -12.34
CA ALA A 246 -4.16 4.26 -12.72
C ALA A 246 -3.97 4.08 -14.24
N ASP A 247 -4.68 4.81 -15.08
CA ASP A 247 -4.51 4.72 -16.53
C ASP A 247 -3.15 5.28 -16.97
N LYS A 248 -2.64 6.28 -16.27
CA LYS A 248 -1.33 6.87 -16.53
C LYS A 248 -0.31 6.44 -15.48
N LYS A 249 0.45 5.38 -15.72
CA LYS A 249 1.43 4.80 -14.76
C LYS A 249 2.36 5.83 -14.11
N TRP A 250 2.79 6.84 -14.87
CA TRP A 250 3.66 7.89 -14.35
C TRP A 250 2.96 8.74 -13.27
N TYR A 251 1.66 9.01 -13.46
CA TYR A 251 0.85 9.77 -12.51
C TYR A 251 0.55 8.95 -11.26
N THR A 252 0.17 7.69 -11.43
CA THR A 252 -0.03 6.74 -10.33
C THR A 252 1.18 6.71 -9.38
N ARG A 253 2.39 6.61 -9.94
CA ARG A 253 3.64 6.55 -9.16
C ARG A 253 3.89 7.83 -8.38
N LEU A 254 3.63 8.99 -9.00
CA LEU A 254 3.78 10.29 -8.35
C LEU A 254 2.81 10.42 -7.17
N MET A 255 1.53 10.06 -7.35
CA MET A 255 0.52 10.13 -6.31
C MET A 255 0.80 9.17 -5.14
N VAL A 256 1.26 7.97 -5.44
CA VAL A 256 1.63 7.00 -4.39
C VAL A 256 2.84 7.50 -3.60
N ALA A 257 3.88 8.01 -4.27
CA ALA A 257 5.06 8.57 -3.58
C ALA A 257 4.67 9.74 -2.67
N ASP A 258 3.88 10.66 -3.20
CA ASP A 258 3.41 11.85 -2.48
C ASP A 258 2.61 11.48 -1.21
N ALA A 259 1.69 10.53 -1.31
CA ALA A 259 0.90 10.06 -0.17
C ALA A 259 1.75 9.39 0.92
N ILE A 260 2.81 8.66 0.53
CA ILE A 260 3.72 8.00 1.49
C ILE A 260 4.59 9.05 2.17
N ILE A 261 5.14 10.01 1.42
CA ILE A 261 5.95 11.12 1.95
C ILE A 261 5.12 11.93 2.96
N SER A 262 3.92 12.34 2.59
CA SER A 262 3.00 13.07 3.48
C SER A 262 2.74 12.28 4.78
N ALA A 263 2.52 10.97 4.69
CA ALA A 263 2.31 10.13 5.87
C ALA A 263 3.53 10.07 6.80
N LEU A 264 4.74 10.07 6.26
CA LEU A 264 5.98 10.08 7.04
C LEU A 264 6.27 11.47 7.63
N GLU A 265 5.97 12.55 6.91
CA GLU A 265 6.15 13.91 7.38
C GLU A 265 5.23 14.23 8.56
N ASP A 266 4.00 13.71 8.56
CA ASP A 266 3.04 13.85 9.67
C ASP A 266 3.58 13.25 11.00
N LEU A 267 4.58 12.35 10.96
CA LEU A 267 5.13 11.70 12.15
C LEU A 267 6.24 12.50 12.84
N ASN A 268 6.64 13.66 12.30
CA ASN A 268 7.72 14.48 12.85
C ASN A 268 8.99 13.67 13.15
N LEU A 269 9.42 12.85 12.19
CA LEU A 269 10.54 11.94 12.33
C LEU A 269 11.88 12.68 12.49
N HIS A 270 12.69 12.24 13.44
CA HIS A 270 14.02 12.80 13.72
C HIS A 270 14.98 11.71 14.19
N TYR A 271 16.26 11.93 14.01
CA TYR A 271 17.26 11.03 14.58
C TYR A 271 17.25 11.12 16.11
N PRO A 272 17.48 10.01 16.84
CA PRO A 272 17.54 10.00 18.29
C PRO A 272 18.59 10.98 18.81
N ALA A 273 18.25 11.74 19.85
CA ALA A 273 19.18 12.65 20.49
C ALA A 273 20.29 11.88 21.19
N VAL A 274 21.53 12.24 20.95
CA VAL A 274 22.70 11.64 21.59
C VAL A 274 22.83 12.17 23.02
N SER A 275 22.78 11.29 24.04
CA SER A 275 22.94 11.65 25.45
C SER A 275 24.35 12.22 25.73
N ALA A 276 24.51 12.95 26.83
CA ALA A 276 25.81 13.47 27.25
C ALA A 276 26.85 12.34 27.46
N ALA A 277 26.41 11.21 28.03
CA ALA A 277 27.24 10.02 28.21
C ALA A 277 27.71 9.45 26.86
N LYS A 278 26.81 9.30 25.90
CA LYS A 278 27.13 8.82 24.55
C LYS A 278 28.05 9.77 23.80
N ARG A 279 27.88 11.10 23.96
CA ARG A 279 28.79 12.09 23.36
C ARG A 279 30.23 11.94 23.91
N LYS A 280 30.38 11.64 25.20
CA LYS A 280 31.70 11.40 25.82
C LYS A 280 32.31 10.10 25.25
N GLU A 281 31.54 9.05 25.13
CA GLU A 281 31.96 7.79 24.52
C GLU A 281 32.44 7.99 23.07
N LEU A 282 31.63 8.70 22.25
CA LEU A 282 31.99 9.00 20.85
C LEU A 282 33.27 9.81 20.72
N LYS A 283 33.50 10.78 21.63
CA LYS A 283 34.77 11.53 21.67
C LYS A 283 35.95 10.62 22.01
N ALA A 284 35.84 9.75 23.00
CA ALA A 284 36.88 8.80 23.37
C ALA A 284 37.19 7.83 22.22
N ALA A 285 36.13 7.27 21.57
CA ALA A 285 36.28 6.38 20.40
C ALA A 285 36.98 7.09 19.22
N ARG A 286 36.65 8.36 18.96
CA ARG A 286 37.31 9.17 17.93
C ARG A 286 38.80 9.30 18.20
N VAL A 287 39.20 9.68 19.43
CA VAL A 287 40.61 9.82 19.82
C VAL A 287 41.35 8.49 19.64
N ALA A 288 40.75 7.36 20.04
CA ALA A 288 41.36 6.04 19.87
C ALA A 288 41.61 5.72 18.37
N LEU A 289 40.59 5.94 17.49
CA LEU A 289 40.74 5.72 16.06
C LEU A 289 41.76 6.64 15.38
N GLU A 290 41.86 7.90 15.81
CA GLU A 290 42.85 8.85 15.28
C GLU A 290 44.28 8.45 15.66
N HIS A 291 44.48 7.67 16.73
CA HIS A 291 45.79 7.16 17.16
C HIS A 291 46.17 5.79 16.63
N GLU A 292 45.23 5.03 16.01
CA GLU A 292 45.49 3.70 15.40
C GLU A 292 46.43 3.72 14.17
N GLY A 293 46.93 4.86 13.72
CA GLY A 293 47.78 4.99 12.54
C GLY A 293 49.25 5.30 12.80
N HIS A 294 49.71 5.24 14.06
CA HIS A 294 51.08 5.63 14.46
C HIS A 294 51.94 4.49 15.05
N HIS A 295 51.68 3.23 14.62
CA HIS A 295 52.55 2.10 14.93
C HIS A 295 53.08 1.43 13.68
#